data_e4092373592f06b0cf49bf77eeabc6c8
#
_entry.id   e4092373592f06b0cf49bf77eeabc6c8
#
_cell.length_a   1.000
_cell.length_b   1.000
_cell.length_c   1.000
_cell.angle_alpha   90.00
_cell.angle_beta   90.00
_cell.angle_gamma   90.00
#
_symmetry.space_group_name_H-M   'P 1'
#
loop_
_entity.id
_entity.type
_entity.pdbx_description
1 polymer ?
#
loop_
_entity_poly.entity_id
_entity_poly.type
_entity_poly.pdbx_seq_one_letter_code
_entity_poly.pdbx_strand_id
1 'polypeptide(L)'
;MCIRDSSNSDHFNDLISDFPSIDNLNKQISRKSKNYDKTFRETLVKEISTQYNDIDLTELQKSNIKKLAENKTFTITTGHQLNLLTGPMYFIYKIISVVNLCEKMQKEYSKFNFVPIFWMASEDHDFEEINHFSFHGSKFNWSSPQTGIVGEFKLDSIKDVAIEFEKFVSDFPYSNEIIKIFRDCYTVSYTHLRAHET
;
A
#
# COMPACT_ATOMS: atom_id res chain seq x y z
N MET A 1 -3.26 9.25 -17.60
CA MET A 1 -4.61 8.74 -17.35
C MET A 1 -5.55 9.33 -18.40
N CYS A 2 -6.21 8.50 -19.17
CA CYS A 2 -7.02 8.96 -20.30
C CYS A 2 -8.38 9.44 -19.77
N ILE A 3 -8.75 10.70 -20.02
CA ILE A 3 -10.03 11.30 -19.56
C ILE A 3 -11.24 10.52 -20.08
N ARG A 4 -11.07 9.76 -21.17
CA ARG A 4 -12.15 8.96 -21.78
C ARG A 4 -12.60 7.76 -20.94
N ASP A 5 -11.71 7.14 -20.16
CA ASP A 5 -12.04 5.97 -19.33
C ASP A 5 -12.88 6.33 -18.10
N SER A 6 -12.82 7.59 -17.66
CA SER A 6 -13.61 8.11 -16.55
C SER A 6 -14.91 8.81 -16.98
N SER A 7 -15.19 8.91 -18.29
CA SER A 7 -16.32 9.69 -18.84
C SER A 7 -17.63 8.92 -19.04
N ASN A 8 -17.75 7.70 -18.52
CA ASN A 8 -18.94 6.84 -18.67
C ASN A 8 -19.36 6.66 -20.15
N SER A 9 -18.39 6.43 -21.02
CA SER A 9 -18.61 6.27 -22.45
C SER A 9 -18.96 4.82 -22.81
N ASP A 10 -19.99 4.60 -23.61
CA ASP A 10 -20.41 3.28 -24.10
C ASP A 10 -19.32 2.52 -24.87
N HIS A 11 -18.30 3.23 -25.35
CA HIS A 11 -17.15 2.61 -26.05
C HIS A 11 -16.31 1.66 -25.21
N PHE A 12 -16.47 1.65 -23.89
CA PHE A 12 -15.70 0.81 -22.97
C PHE A 12 -16.51 -0.31 -22.31
N ASN A 13 -17.79 -0.46 -22.69
CA ASN A 13 -18.67 -1.46 -22.07
C ASN A 13 -18.15 -2.90 -22.17
N ASP A 14 -17.36 -3.20 -23.19
CA ASP A 14 -16.74 -4.52 -23.36
C ASP A 14 -15.45 -4.71 -22.53
N LEU A 15 -14.85 -3.61 -22.06
CA LEU A 15 -13.58 -3.60 -21.34
C LEU A 15 -13.74 -3.44 -19.83
N ILE A 16 -14.82 -2.81 -19.38
CA ILE A 16 -15.11 -2.53 -17.99
C ILE A 16 -16.47 -3.07 -17.59
N SER A 17 -16.55 -3.69 -16.45
CA SER A 17 -17.81 -4.27 -15.95
C SER A 17 -18.83 -3.20 -15.54
N ASP A 18 -18.37 -2.20 -14.81
CA ASP A 18 -19.18 -1.06 -14.33
C ASP A 18 -18.25 0.12 -13.99
N PHE A 19 -18.75 1.33 -14.14
CA PHE A 19 -18.06 2.53 -13.67
C PHE A 19 -18.05 2.60 -12.14
N PRO A 20 -17.00 3.18 -11.52
CA PRO A 20 -16.89 3.25 -10.07
C PRO A 20 -17.98 4.17 -9.48
N SER A 21 -18.95 3.56 -8.82
CA SER A 21 -19.99 4.23 -8.01
C SER A 21 -20.40 3.31 -6.87
N ILE A 22 -20.99 3.86 -5.82
CA ILE A 22 -21.47 3.05 -4.68
C ILE A 22 -22.53 2.05 -5.15
N ASP A 23 -23.45 2.46 -6.01
CA ASP A 23 -24.52 1.58 -6.53
C ASP A 23 -23.94 0.41 -7.33
N ASN A 24 -22.91 0.67 -8.13
CA ASN A 24 -22.25 -0.36 -8.92
C ASN A 24 -21.39 -1.31 -8.07
N LEU A 25 -20.90 -0.87 -6.90
CA LEU A 25 -20.22 -1.76 -5.96
C LEU A 25 -21.12 -2.89 -5.48
N ASN A 26 -22.43 -2.67 -5.32
CA ASN A 26 -23.38 -3.72 -4.99
C ASN A 26 -23.46 -4.81 -6.09
N LYS A 27 -23.42 -4.41 -7.36
CA LYS A 27 -23.33 -5.36 -8.49
C LYS A 27 -22.04 -6.17 -8.44
N GLN A 28 -20.91 -5.52 -8.09
CA GLN A 28 -19.62 -6.20 -7.94
C GLN A 28 -19.62 -7.20 -6.77
N ILE A 29 -20.20 -6.85 -5.62
CA ILE A 29 -20.39 -7.77 -4.49
C ILE A 29 -21.13 -9.03 -4.97
N SER A 30 -22.24 -8.85 -5.70
CA SER A 30 -23.05 -9.95 -6.21
C SER A 30 -22.29 -10.86 -7.20
N ARG A 31 -21.49 -10.26 -8.09
CA ARG A 31 -20.65 -11.01 -9.05
C ARG A 31 -19.54 -11.77 -8.34
N LYS A 32 -18.80 -11.11 -7.43
CA LYS A 32 -17.68 -11.71 -6.70
C LYS A 32 -18.15 -12.82 -5.77
N SER A 33 -19.31 -12.67 -5.13
CA SER A 33 -19.90 -13.72 -4.27
C SER A 33 -20.14 -15.05 -5.00
N LYS A 34 -20.41 -15.00 -6.31
CA LYS A 34 -20.68 -16.20 -7.13
C LYS A 34 -19.41 -16.88 -7.62
N ASN A 35 -18.36 -16.12 -7.83
CA ASN A 35 -17.20 -16.56 -8.61
C ASN A 35 -15.94 -16.76 -7.77
N TYR A 36 -15.97 -16.49 -6.46
CA TYR A 36 -14.79 -16.59 -5.61
C TYR A 36 -14.74 -17.94 -4.88
N ASP A 37 -13.76 -18.76 -5.21
CA ASP A 37 -13.57 -20.09 -4.62
C ASP A 37 -13.07 -19.99 -3.17
N LYS A 38 -13.55 -20.90 -2.32
CA LYS A 38 -13.12 -21.00 -0.92
C LYS A 38 -11.63 -21.32 -0.79
N THR A 39 -11.07 -22.12 -1.68
CA THR A 39 -9.65 -22.49 -1.69
C THR A 39 -8.73 -21.26 -1.86
N PHE A 40 -9.15 -20.29 -2.66
CA PHE A 40 -8.40 -19.03 -2.80
C PHE A 40 -8.38 -18.21 -1.52
N ARG A 41 -9.47 -18.23 -0.72
CA ARG A 41 -9.50 -17.55 0.57
C ARG A 41 -8.56 -18.21 1.57
N GLU A 42 -8.55 -19.53 1.63
CA GLU A 42 -7.66 -20.28 2.52
C GLU A 42 -6.20 -20.01 2.19
N THR A 43 -5.85 -20.03 0.90
CA THR A 43 -4.51 -19.68 0.42
C THR A 43 -4.14 -18.24 0.78
N LEU A 44 -5.03 -17.27 0.49
CA LEU A 44 -4.80 -15.85 0.80
C LEU A 44 -4.53 -15.63 2.30
N VAL A 45 -5.37 -16.19 3.17
CA VAL A 45 -5.22 -16.06 4.62
C VAL A 45 -3.92 -16.69 5.10
N LYS A 46 -3.56 -17.85 4.57
CA LYS A 46 -2.31 -18.53 4.89
C LYS A 46 -1.11 -17.67 4.52
N GLU A 47 -1.08 -17.18 3.27
CA GLU A 47 0.05 -16.37 2.78
C GLU A 47 0.19 -15.04 3.52
N ILE A 48 -0.92 -14.32 3.76
CA ILE A 48 -0.90 -13.11 4.57
C ILE A 48 -0.43 -13.41 6.00
N SER A 49 -0.93 -14.48 6.63
CA SER A 49 -0.50 -14.85 7.99
C SER A 49 0.99 -15.17 8.03
N THR A 50 1.54 -15.81 6.99
CA THR A 50 2.98 -16.09 6.88
C THR A 50 3.80 -14.81 6.75
N GLN A 51 3.34 -13.84 5.96
CA GLN A 51 4.00 -12.54 5.81
C GLN A 51 4.07 -11.75 7.12
N TYR A 52 3.11 -11.95 8.01
CA TYR A 52 3.03 -11.25 9.29
C TYR A 52 3.57 -12.04 10.50
N ASN A 53 4.23 -13.19 10.30
CA ASN A 53 4.69 -14.04 11.41
C ASN A 53 5.62 -13.33 12.40
N ASP A 54 6.47 -12.44 11.90
CA ASP A 54 7.48 -11.73 12.69
C ASP A 54 7.08 -10.27 13.01
N ILE A 55 5.80 -9.93 12.85
CA ILE A 55 5.29 -8.58 13.04
C ILE A 55 4.23 -8.56 14.14
N ASP A 56 4.35 -7.64 15.06
CA ASP A 56 3.34 -7.38 16.09
C ASP A 56 2.09 -6.75 15.48
N LEU A 57 1.08 -7.57 15.27
CA LEU A 57 -0.20 -7.11 14.73
C LEU A 57 -1.09 -6.48 15.79
N THR A 58 -1.73 -5.38 15.43
CA THR A 58 -2.84 -4.82 16.21
C THR A 58 -4.05 -5.75 16.20
N GLU A 59 -4.95 -5.62 17.18
CA GLU A 59 -6.17 -6.41 17.23
C GLU A 59 -7.07 -6.21 15.99
N LEU A 60 -7.06 -5.01 15.41
CA LEU A 60 -7.79 -4.73 14.18
C LEU A 60 -7.23 -5.51 12.99
N GLN A 61 -5.91 -5.57 12.84
CA GLN A 61 -5.24 -6.34 11.78
C GLN A 61 -5.53 -7.84 11.94
N LYS A 62 -5.40 -8.39 13.15
CA LYS A 62 -5.75 -9.79 13.45
C LYS A 62 -7.20 -10.09 13.10
N SER A 63 -8.11 -9.19 13.48
CA SER A 63 -9.53 -9.32 13.15
C SER A 63 -9.78 -9.30 11.64
N ASN A 64 -9.12 -8.40 10.91
CA ASN A 64 -9.25 -8.30 9.46
C ASN A 64 -8.73 -9.54 8.75
N ILE A 65 -7.59 -10.09 9.16
CA ILE A 65 -7.06 -11.35 8.61
C ILE A 65 -8.05 -12.49 8.83
N LYS A 66 -8.62 -12.60 10.03
CA LYS A 66 -9.68 -13.59 10.32
C LYS A 66 -10.88 -13.45 9.40
N LYS A 67 -11.37 -12.22 9.19
CA LYS A 67 -12.50 -11.95 8.31
C LYS A 67 -12.26 -12.37 6.86
N LEU A 68 -11.02 -12.34 6.36
CA LEU A 68 -10.70 -12.77 5.00
C LEU A 68 -11.07 -14.23 4.72
N ALA A 69 -11.09 -15.10 5.74
CA ALA A 69 -11.54 -16.48 5.61
C ALA A 69 -13.06 -16.61 5.40
N GLU A 70 -13.84 -15.57 5.72
CA GLU A 70 -15.30 -15.63 5.66
C GLU A 70 -15.83 -15.37 4.25
N ASN A 71 -16.80 -16.17 3.79
CA ASN A 71 -17.37 -16.04 2.43
C ASN A 71 -18.04 -14.69 2.15
N LYS A 72 -18.42 -13.97 3.21
CA LYS A 72 -19.07 -12.65 3.12
C LYS A 72 -18.08 -11.49 3.19
N THR A 73 -16.79 -11.74 3.13
CA THR A 73 -15.77 -10.71 3.18
C THR A 73 -15.30 -10.32 1.77
N PHE A 74 -15.24 -9.02 1.54
CA PHE A 74 -14.72 -8.41 0.33
C PHE A 74 -13.54 -7.49 0.67
N THR A 75 -12.57 -7.41 -0.22
CA THR A 75 -11.43 -6.49 -0.09
C THR A 75 -11.64 -5.27 -0.95
N ILE A 76 -11.22 -4.12 -0.44
CA ILE A 76 -11.03 -2.91 -1.22
C ILE A 76 -9.53 -2.64 -1.21
N THR A 77 -8.92 -2.67 -2.39
CA THR A 77 -7.47 -2.70 -2.55
C THR A 77 -6.98 -1.45 -3.23
N THR A 78 -5.91 -0.90 -2.72
CA THR A 78 -5.06 0.08 -3.40
C THR A 78 -3.62 -0.37 -3.32
N GLY A 79 -2.74 0.26 -4.10
CA GLY A 79 -1.33 -0.09 -4.07
C GLY A 79 -0.46 1.04 -4.57
N HIS A 80 0.82 0.91 -4.25
CA HIS A 80 1.89 1.78 -4.71
C HIS A 80 3.23 1.05 -4.66
N GLN A 81 4.18 1.53 -5.47
CA GLN A 81 5.58 1.16 -5.35
C GLN A 81 6.13 1.51 -3.97
N LEU A 82 7.23 0.89 -3.60
CA LEU A 82 8.04 1.33 -2.45
C LEU A 82 8.53 2.75 -2.71
N ASN A 83 8.62 3.54 -1.66
CA ASN A 83 9.13 4.92 -1.74
C ASN A 83 10.02 5.22 -0.55
N LEU A 84 10.96 6.13 -0.74
CA LEU A 84 11.68 6.71 0.38
C LEU A 84 10.76 7.59 1.21
N LEU A 85 10.85 7.46 2.53
CA LEU A 85 9.93 8.09 3.49
C LEU A 85 8.47 7.73 3.14
N THR A 86 7.58 8.69 3.19
CA THR A 86 6.16 8.48 2.89
C THR A 86 5.81 8.62 1.41
N GLY A 87 6.80 8.85 0.56
CA GLY A 87 6.55 9.13 -0.86
C GLY A 87 5.70 10.37 -1.10
N PRO A 88 5.08 10.48 -2.26
CA PRO A 88 4.22 11.60 -2.59
C PRO A 88 2.91 11.56 -1.79
N MET A 89 2.30 12.74 -1.56
CA MET A 89 1.09 12.90 -0.75
C MET A 89 -0.06 11.98 -1.19
N TYR A 90 -0.19 11.69 -2.47
CA TYR A 90 -1.25 10.82 -2.97
C TYR A 90 -1.16 9.37 -2.47
N PHE A 91 0.02 8.91 -2.04
CA PHE A 91 0.20 7.62 -1.39
C PHE A 91 -0.67 7.52 -0.11
N ILE A 92 -0.59 8.54 0.74
CA ILE A 92 -1.39 8.64 1.95
C ILE A 92 -2.88 8.73 1.61
N TYR A 93 -3.23 9.55 0.61
CA TYR A 93 -4.62 9.67 0.17
C TYR A 93 -5.20 8.37 -0.36
N LYS A 94 -4.43 7.57 -1.09
CA LYS A 94 -4.86 6.23 -1.54
C LYS A 94 -5.24 5.34 -0.35
N ILE A 95 -4.39 5.27 0.67
CA ILE A 95 -4.64 4.44 1.87
C ILE A 95 -5.89 4.92 2.60
N ILE A 96 -5.97 6.22 2.92
CA ILE A 96 -7.11 6.81 3.62
C ILE A 96 -8.41 6.62 2.83
N SER A 97 -8.37 6.79 1.51
CA SER A 97 -9.56 6.62 0.66
C SER A 97 -10.09 5.19 0.71
N VAL A 98 -9.22 4.19 0.72
CA VAL A 98 -9.62 2.77 0.82
C VAL A 98 -10.18 2.46 2.19
N VAL A 99 -9.56 2.96 3.26
CA VAL A 99 -10.07 2.79 4.64
C VAL A 99 -11.46 3.41 4.78
N ASN A 100 -11.62 4.67 4.37
CA ASN A 100 -12.89 5.39 4.42
C ASN A 100 -13.98 4.70 3.58
N LEU A 101 -13.60 4.17 2.41
CA LEU A 101 -14.55 3.43 1.56
C LEU A 101 -14.97 2.11 2.23
N CYS A 102 -14.06 1.37 2.86
CA CYS A 102 -14.40 0.17 3.63
C CYS A 102 -15.38 0.50 4.76
N GLU A 103 -15.12 1.56 5.52
CA GLU A 103 -16.03 2.01 6.60
C GLU A 103 -17.42 2.40 6.08
N LYS A 104 -17.46 3.11 4.96
CA LYS A 104 -18.72 3.48 4.32
C LYS A 104 -19.49 2.25 3.86
N MET A 105 -18.83 1.34 3.16
CA MET A 105 -19.44 0.10 2.68
C MET A 105 -19.90 -0.79 3.85
N GLN A 106 -19.15 -0.84 4.95
CA GLN A 106 -19.54 -1.60 6.13
C GLN A 106 -20.83 -1.06 6.77
N LYS A 107 -21.04 0.26 6.76
CA LYS A 107 -22.27 0.89 7.26
C LYS A 107 -23.46 0.61 6.34
N GLU A 108 -23.25 0.66 5.04
CA GLU A 108 -24.29 0.51 4.03
C GLU A 108 -24.70 -0.95 3.81
N TYR A 109 -23.71 -1.85 3.88
CA TYR A 109 -23.92 -3.29 3.63
C TYR A 109 -23.53 -4.14 4.84
N SER A 110 -24.25 -3.99 5.94
CA SER A 110 -23.96 -4.63 7.25
C SER A 110 -23.90 -6.16 7.23
N LYS A 111 -24.41 -6.80 6.18
CA LYS A 111 -24.38 -8.27 5.99
C LYS A 111 -23.03 -8.79 5.50
N PHE A 112 -22.15 -7.91 5.06
CA PHE A 112 -20.84 -8.21 4.52
C PHE A 112 -19.74 -7.59 5.37
N ASN A 113 -18.53 -8.11 5.22
CA ASN A 113 -17.31 -7.50 5.77
C ASN A 113 -16.51 -6.86 4.66
N PHE A 114 -15.92 -5.70 4.95
CA PHE A 114 -15.02 -5.01 4.03
C PHE A 114 -13.67 -4.81 4.69
N VAL A 115 -12.62 -5.36 4.07
CA VAL A 115 -11.24 -5.30 4.58
C VAL A 115 -10.40 -4.44 3.64
N PRO A 116 -9.78 -3.37 4.15
CA PRO A 116 -8.85 -2.60 3.36
C PRO A 116 -7.55 -3.39 3.14
N ILE A 117 -7.05 -3.40 1.92
CA ILE A 117 -5.78 -4.02 1.55
C ILE A 117 -4.91 -2.97 0.87
N PHE A 118 -3.67 -2.85 1.34
CA PHE A 118 -2.64 -2.10 0.65
C PHE A 118 -1.68 -3.08 -0.03
N TRP A 119 -1.51 -2.95 -1.33
CA TRP A 119 -0.57 -3.71 -2.12
C TRP A 119 0.74 -2.93 -2.23
N MET A 120 1.78 -3.43 -1.60
CA MET A 120 3.12 -2.91 -1.81
C MET A 120 3.72 -3.59 -3.03
N ALA A 121 3.87 -2.82 -4.10
CA ALA A 121 4.45 -3.30 -5.35
C ALA A 121 5.99 -3.39 -5.23
N SER A 122 6.45 -4.29 -4.37
CA SER A 122 7.88 -4.55 -4.14
C SER A 122 8.55 -5.23 -5.34
N GLU A 123 7.76 -5.85 -6.22
CA GLU A 123 8.17 -6.47 -7.47
C GLU A 123 8.53 -5.48 -8.59
N ASP A 124 8.22 -4.22 -8.40
CA ASP A 124 8.54 -3.16 -9.36
C ASP A 124 10.06 -2.96 -9.50
N HIS A 125 10.50 -2.55 -10.68
CA HIS A 125 11.92 -2.32 -10.99
C HIS A 125 12.23 -0.89 -11.43
N ASP A 126 11.26 0.02 -11.31
CA ASP A 126 11.49 1.44 -11.59
C ASP A 126 12.09 2.15 -10.39
N PHE A 127 13.39 1.94 -10.19
CA PHE A 127 14.14 2.56 -9.11
C PHE A 127 14.18 4.09 -9.22
N GLU A 128 14.19 4.65 -10.43
CA GLU A 128 14.29 6.09 -10.63
C GLU A 128 13.04 6.84 -10.14
N GLU A 129 11.87 6.20 -10.17
CA GLU A 129 10.64 6.78 -9.62
C GLU A 129 10.65 6.89 -8.10
N ILE A 130 11.33 5.96 -7.41
CA ILE A 130 11.20 5.80 -5.95
C ILE A 130 12.46 6.22 -5.17
N ASN A 131 13.58 6.45 -5.87
CA ASN A 131 14.88 6.66 -5.25
C ASN A 131 15.08 8.06 -4.64
N HIS A 132 14.05 8.89 -4.58
CA HIS A 132 14.18 10.24 -4.09
C HIS A 132 12.91 10.74 -3.37
N PHE A 133 13.11 11.76 -2.57
CA PHE A 133 12.05 12.55 -1.98
C PHE A 133 12.43 14.03 -1.92
N SER A 134 11.44 14.90 -1.76
CA SER A 134 11.65 16.34 -1.61
C SER A 134 11.13 16.80 -0.25
N PHE A 135 11.93 17.62 0.45
CA PHE A 135 11.56 18.21 1.71
C PHE A 135 11.99 19.69 1.73
N HIS A 136 11.06 20.59 2.00
CA HIS A 136 11.29 22.05 2.02
C HIS A 136 12.08 22.59 0.82
N GLY A 137 11.76 22.09 -0.40
CA GLY A 137 12.40 22.54 -1.64
C GLY A 137 13.73 21.86 -1.96
N SER A 138 14.32 21.11 -1.05
CA SER A 138 15.51 20.30 -1.29
C SER A 138 15.13 18.89 -1.74
N LYS A 139 15.89 18.34 -2.69
CA LYS A 139 15.71 16.99 -3.20
C LYS A 139 16.83 16.09 -2.67
N PHE A 140 16.45 14.98 -2.06
CA PHE A 140 17.34 13.95 -1.55
C PHE A 140 17.25 12.73 -2.46
N ASN A 141 18.38 12.24 -2.95
CA ASN A 141 18.42 11.13 -3.90
C ASN A 141 19.26 9.97 -3.34
N TRP A 142 18.66 8.78 -3.36
CA TRP A 142 19.37 7.54 -3.11
C TRP A 142 19.97 7.03 -4.42
N SER A 143 21.28 6.93 -4.47
CA SER A 143 22.01 6.36 -5.60
C SER A 143 22.42 4.92 -5.29
N SER A 144 22.10 4.00 -6.20
CA SER A 144 22.48 2.60 -6.09
C SER A 144 22.78 2.03 -7.48
N PRO A 145 23.84 1.23 -7.65
CA PRO A 145 24.13 0.52 -8.90
C PRO A 145 23.28 -0.76 -9.06
N GLN A 146 22.41 -1.09 -8.11
CA GLN A 146 21.60 -2.29 -8.14
C GLN A 146 20.54 -2.21 -9.24
N THR A 147 20.20 -3.35 -9.82
CA THR A 147 19.19 -3.51 -10.86
C THR A 147 18.27 -4.66 -10.53
N GLY A 148 17.06 -4.66 -11.07
CA GLY A 148 16.07 -5.70 -10.84
C GLY A 148 14.94 -5.25 -9.91
N ILE A 149 14.41 -6.15 -9.13
CA ILE A 149 13.26 -5.94 -8.24
C ILE A 149 13.68 -5.04 -7.07
N VAL A 150 13.05 -3.87 -6.95
CA VAL A 150 13.42 -2.86 -5.94
C VAL A 150 13.24 -3.38 -4.50
N GLY A 151 12.26 -4.25 -4.28
CA GLY A 151 12.05 -4.88 -2.97
C GLY A 151 13.22 -5.72 -2.47
N GLU A 152 14.12 -6.15 -3.36
CA GLU A 152 15.31 -6.94 -3.04
C GLU A 152 16.58 -6.09 -2.89
N PHE A 153 16.48 -4.77 -3.04
CA PHE A 153 17.65 -3.89 -2.96
C PHE A 153 18.18 -3.84 -1.52
N LYS A 154 19.51 -3.96 -1.41
CA LYS A 154 20.23 -3.74 -0.15
C LYS A 154 20.28 -2.25 0.16
N LEU A 155 20.07 -1.91 1.41
CA LEU A 155 19.97 -0.52 1.89
C LEU A 155 21.33 0.07 2.30
N ASP A 156 22.46 -0.59 2.04
CA ASP A 156 23.78 -0.13 2.49
C ASP A 156 24.11 1.29 2.04
N SER A 157 23.73 1.65 0.81
CA SER A 157 24.00 2.96 0.23
C SER A 157 23.01 4.06 0.63
N ILE A 158 21.93 3.72 1.36
CA ILE A 158 20.96 4.73 1.81
C ILE A 158 21.50 5.59 2.96
N LYS A 159 22.56 5.14 3.61
CA LYS A 159 23.22 5.85 4.72
C LYS A 159 23.68 7.25 4.33
N ASP A 160 24.12 7.45 3.09
CA ASP A 160 24.57 8.75 2.61
C ASP A 160 23.40 9.74 2.55
N VAL A 161 22.25 9.30 2.07
CA VAL A 161 21.00 10.09 2.05
C VAL A 161 20.54 10.40 3.47
N ALA A 162 20.64 9.43 4.38
CA ALA A 162 20.29 9.63 5.78
C ALA A 162 21.14 10.73 6.42
N ILE A 163 22.46 10.70 6.23
CA ILE A 163 23.38 11.70 6.76
C ILE A 163 23.10 13.09 6.18
N GLU A 164 22.82 13.18 4.88
CA GLU A 164 22.48 14.44 4.22
C GLU A 164 21.16 15.01 4.78
N PHE A 165 20.14 14.17 4.89
CA PHE A 165 18.83 14.55 5.40
C PHE A 165 18.90 14.96 6.87
N GLU A 166 19.61 14.22 7.71
CA GLU A 166 19.81 14.55 9.13
C GLU A 166 20.44 15.95 9.32
N LYS A 167 21.48 16.26 8.54
CA LYS A 167 22.10 17.59 8.57
C LYS A 167 21.12 18.69 8.16
N PHE A 168 20.29 18.40 7.16
CA PHE A 168 19.31 19.36 6.67
C PHE A 168 18.19 19.66 7.69
N VAL A 169 17.71 18.62 8.38
CA VAL A 169 16.59 18.77 9.32
C VAL A 169 17.01 19.13 10.74
N SER A 170 18.30 19.24 11.04
CA SER A 170 18.84 19.43 12.41
C SER A 170 18.19 20.58 13.17
N ASP A 171 17.85 21.66 12.49
CA ASP A 171 17.27 22.87 13.07
C ASP A 171 15.73 22.92 12.98
N PHE A 172 15.10 21.88 12.45
CA PHE A 172 13.65 21.81 12.33
C PHE A 172 12.99 21.29 13.62
N PRO A 173 11.75 21.70 13.92
CA PRO A 173 10.96 21.08 14.96
C PRO A 173 10.82 19.57 14.74
N TYR A 174 10.91 18.78 15.81
CA TYR A 174 10.80 17.32 15.79
C TYR A 174 11.91 16.61 14.99
N SER A 175 13.05 17.27 14.72
CA SER A 175 14.15 16.68 13.98
C SER A 175 14.62 15.35 14.54
N ASN A 176 14.76 15.24 15.86
CA ASN A 176 15.21 14.02 16.55
C ASN A 176 14.25 12.84 16.32
N GLU A 177 12.95 13.08 16.38
CA GLU A 177 11.93 12.07 16.15
C GLU A 177 11.94 11.61 14.67
N ILE A 178 12.02 12.57 13.75
CA ILE A 178 12.07 12.29 12.30
C ILE A 178 13.31 11.48 11.95
N ILE A 179 14.48 11.88 12.44
CA ILE A 179 15.76 11.19 12.24
C ILE A 179 15.70 9.77 12.82
N LYS A 180 15.14 9.64 14.02
CA LYS A 180 14.97 8.34 14.68
C LYS A 180 14.11 7.41 13.81
N ILE A 181 12.92 7.88 13.39
CA ILE A 181 12.02 7.09 12.52
C ILE A 181 12.74 6.70 11.22
N PHE A 182 13.45 7.63 10.59
CA PHE A 182 14.20 7.34 9.37
C PHE A 182 15.23 6.22 9.60
N ARG A 183 16.03 6.35 10.65
CA ARG A 183 17.04 5.32 10.99
C ARG A 183 16.38 3.97 11.30
N ASP A 184 15.35 3.96 12.12
CA ASP A 184 14.66 2.74 12.51
C ASP A 184 14.05 2.02 11.29
N CYS A 185 13.52 2.77 10.32
CA CYS A 185 12.95 2.22 9.09
C CYS A 185 13.99 1.69 8.09
N TYR A 186 15.21 2.24 8.07
CA TYR A 186 16.21 1.90 7.05
C TYR A 186 17.46 1.20 7.59
N THR A 187 17.38 0.61 8.79
CA THR A 187 18.49 -0.20 9.40
C THR A 187 18.48 -1.66 9.01
N VAL A 188 17.47 -2.13 8.30
CA VAL A 188 17.34 -3.52 7.82
C VAL A 188 18.15 -3.78 6.56
N SER A 189 18.34 -5.05 6.23
CA SER A 189 19.18 -5.45 5.10
C SER A 189 18.53 -5.26 3.73
N TYR A 190 17.20 -5.29 3.66
CA TYR A 190 16.42 -5.23 2.41
C TYR A 190 15.23 -4.31 2.52
N THR A 191 14.84 -3.68 1.41
CA THR A 191 13.73 -2.71 1.32
C THR A 191 12.38 -3.30 1.73
N HIS A 192 12.04 -4.53 1.31
CA HIS A 192 10.71 -5.09 1.55
C HIS A 192 10.47 -5.52 3.00
N LEU A 193 11.52 -5.86 3.76
CA LEU A 193 11.37 -6.30 5.15
C LEU A 193 10.79 -5.20 6.06
N ARG A 194 11.07 -3.92 5.76
CA ARG A 194 10.54 -2.78 6.52
C ARG A 194 9.23 -2.22 5.99
N ALA A 195 8.91 -2.47 4.76
CA ALA A 195 7.63 -2.06 4.21
C ALA A 195 6.42 -2.73 4.93
N HIS A 196 6.67 -3.80 5.68
CA HIS A 196 5.67 -4.46 6.54
C HIS A 196 5.53 -3.83 7.94
N GLU A 197 6.48 -3.00 8.38
CA GLU A 197 6.52 -2.46 9.75
C GLU A 197 5.90 -1.06 9.89
N THR A 198 5.58 -0.40 8.79
CA THR A 198 4.93 0.92 8.75
C THR A 198 3.48 0.81 8.32
#